data_71076e751c015e0525ab1571059e5ef5
#
_entry.id   71076e751c015e0525ab1571059e5ef5
#
_cell.length_a   1.000
_cell.length_b   1.000
_cell.length_c   1.000
_cell.angle_alpha   90.00
_cell.angle_beta   90.00
_cell.angle_gamma   90.00
#
_symmetry.space_group_name_H-M   'P 1'
#
loop_
_entity.id
_entity.type
_entity.pdbx_description
1 polymer ?
#
loop_
_entity_poly.entity_id
_entity_poly.type
_entity_poly.pdbx_seq_one_letter_code
_entity_poly.pdbx_strand_id
1 'polypeptide(L)'
;CCMYATKEAFIAREHDANIEPTIFYIDMRSFGKNFDNYVERAKENGIRYQRAMISRVFEDPISNDLEVRYIDQNGVRQVETFEMIVLSVGIQVSDKTRGLAEQLDIELDRFGFAVTDGFTPLATSRPGVYVSGAFNGPKDIPETVSEASGAAQAASASLAKVRGTMLSEETLPQEKIEEPGEELRIGVFVCHCGSNIASVVDVEDVEAYAQTLPGVVYTDKPLY
;
A
#
# COMPACT_ATOMS: atom_id res chain seq x y z
N CYS A 1 10.26 1.19 10.47
CA CYS A 1 11.46 1.61 9.71
C CYS A 1 12.44 0.44 9.49
N CYS A 2 12.83 -0.30 10.53
CA CYS A 2 13.81 -1.40 10.38
C CYS A 2 13.38 -2.44 9.32
N MET A 3 12.12 -2.83 9.32
CA MET A 3 11.61 -3.81 8.36
C MET A 3 11.49 -3.25 6.95
N TYR A 4 11.15 -1.97 6.80
CA TYR A 4 11.13 -1.32 5.48
C TYR A 4 12.54 -1.28 4.88
N ALA A 5 13.53 -0.79 5.63
CA ALA A 5 14.93 -0.77 5.18
C ALA A 5 15.45 -2.17 4.83
N THR A 6 15.13 -3.18 5.64
CA THR A 6 15.50 -4.58 5.36
C THR A 6 14.87 -5.07 4.06
N LYS A 7 13.57 -4.81 3.86
CA LYS A 7 12.85 -5.23 2.65
C LYS A 7 13.37 -4.52 1.41
N GLU A 8 13.58 -3.21 1.49
CA GLU A 8 14.10 -2.41 0.37
C GLU A 8 15.48 -2.87 -0.05
N ALA A 9 16.39 -3.08 0.90
CA ALA A 9 17.72 -3.60 0.64
C ALA A 9 17.70 -5.01 0.02
N PHE A 10 16.79 -5.86 0.52
CA PHE A 10 16.62 -7.22 0.00
C PHE A 10 16.13 -7.21 -1.45
N ILE A 11 15.09 -6.44 -1.74
CA ILE A 11 14.52 -6.31 -3.10
C ILE A 11 15.54 -5.67 -4.05
N ALA A 12 16.25 -4.63 -3.63
CA ALA A 12 17.27 -4.00 -4.47
C ALA A 12 18.32 -5.03 -4.93
N ARG A 13 18.78 -5.90 -4.01
CA ARG A 13 19.74 -6.95 -4.32
C ARG A 13 19.13 -8.09 -5.17
N GLU A 14 17.85 -8.39 -5.02
CA GLU A 14 17.14 -9.34 -5.92
C GLU A 14 17.07 -8.81 -7.36
N HIS A 15 16.93 -7.50 -7.53
CA HIS A 15 16.90 -6.87 -8.87
C HIS A 15 18.27 -6.73 -9.50
N ASP A 16 19.30 -6.46 -8.70
CA ASP A 16 20.68 -6.39 -9.16
C ASP A 16 21.64 -6.96 -8.09
N ALA A 17 22.21 -8.11 -8.39
CA ALA A 17 23.14 -8.81 -7.50
C ALA A 17 24.47 -8.06 -7.24
N ASN A 18 24.78 -7.02 -8.03
CA ASN A 18 25.98 -6.20 -7.84
C ASN A 18 25.77 -5.12 -6.76
N ILE A 19 24.56 -4.88 -6.34
CA ILE A 19 24.29 -3.94 -5.24
C ILE A 19 24.77 -4.57 -3.93
N GLU A 20 25.57 -3.82 -3.17
CA GLU A 20 26.08 -4.19 -1.86
C GLU A 20 25.41 -3.35 -0.75
N PRO A 21 24.21 -3.71 -0.30
CA PRO A 21 23.49 -2.90 0.66
C PRO A 21 24.09 -3.00 2.06
N THR A 22 24.20 -1.87 2.73
CA THR A 22 24.56 -1.80 4.15
C THR A 22 23.47 -1.07 4.92
N ILE A 23 22.91 -1.71 5.94
CA ILE A 23 21.94 -1.11 6.85
C ILE A 23 22.66 -0.68 8.12
N PHE A 24 22.76 0.64 8.33
CA PHE A 24 23.23 1.20 9.60
C PHE A 24 22.07 1.33 10.57
N TYR A 25 22.23 0.81 11.77
CA TYR A 25 21.17 0.84 12.79
C TYR A 25 21.74 1.08 14.20
N ILE A 26 20.97 1.73 15.04
CA ILE A 26 21.27 1.86 16.47
C ILE A 26 20.71 0.66 17.21
N ASP A 27 19.46 0.32 16.94
CA ASP A 27 18.74 -0.77 17.57
C ASP A 27 17.79 -1.40 16.55
N MET A 28 17.86 -2.72 16.39
CA MET A 28 17.04 -3.46 15.43
C MET A 28 15.71 -3.82 16.06
N ARG A 29 14.63 -3.34 15.47
CA ARG A 29 13.26 -3.58 15.92
C ARG A 29 12.49 -4.38 14.88
N SER A 30 12.63 -5.70 14.98
CA SER A 30 11.97 -6.69 14.11
C SER A 30 11.08 -7.63 14.92
N PHE A 31 10.15 -7.05 15.69
CA PHE A 31 9.35 -7.75 16.68
C PHE A 31 8.05 -8.39 16.13
N GLY A 32 7.74 -8.24 14.86
CA GLY A 32 6.61 -8.89 14.23
C GLY A 32 6.85 -10.38 13.99
N LYS A 33 5.79 -11.15 13.78
CA LYS A 33 5.88 -12.60 13.53
C LYS A 33 6.77 -12.92 12.33
N ASN A 34 7.83 -13.69 12.54
CA ASN A 34 8.85 -14.06 11.55
C ASN A 34 9.73 -12.90 11.02
N PHE A 35 9.69 -11.71 11.61
CA PHE A 35 10.51 -10.60 11.15
C PHE A 35 11.99 -10.75 11.53
N ASP A 36 12.28 -11.38 12.66
CA ASP A 36 13.61 -11.79 13.04
C ASP A 36 14.22 -12.74 12.02
N ASN A 37 13.49 -13.79 11.62
CA ASN A 37 13.90 -14.72 10.58
C ASN A 37 14.10 -14.01 9.22
N TYR A 38 13.30 -12.99 8.92
CA TYR A 38 13.47 -12.22 7.69
C TYR A 38 14.79 -11.44 7.71
N VAL A 39 15.17 -10.84 8.83
CA VAL A 39 16.45 -10.14 9.02
C VAL A 39 17.63 -11.12 8.89
N GLU A 40 17.56 -12.31 9.51
CA GLU A 40 18.62 -13.32 9.38
C GLU A 40 18.77 -13.79 7.92
N ARG A 41 17.67 -14.05 7.23
CA ARG A 41 17.70 -14.38 5.81
C ARG A 41 18.28 -13.25 4.94
N ALA A 42 18.02 -11.99 5.30
CA ALA A 42 18.60 -10.85 4.61
C ALA A 42 20.14 -10.80 4.78
N LYS A 43 20.64 -11.11 5.97
CA LYS A 43 22.09 -11.25 6.22
C LYS A 43 22.70 -12.39 5.40
N GLU A 44 22.04 -13.55 5.36
CA GLU A 44 22.46 -14.71 4.56
C GLU A 44 22.53 -14.38 3.06
N ASN A 45 21.65 -13.48 2.59
CA ASN A 45 21.66 -12.96 1.22
C ASN A 45 22.63 -11.79 0.99
N GLY A 46 23.57 -11.56 1.91
CA GLY A 46 24.68 -10.63 1.75
C GLY A 46 24.33 -9.17 2.05
N ILE A 47 23.22 -8.88 2.73
CA ILE A 47 22.96 -7.55 3.24
C ILE A 47 23.75 -7.33 4.52
N ARG A 48 24.64 -6.34 4.52
CA ARG A 48 25.45 -6.02 5.68
C ARG A 48 24.65 -5.20 6.70
N TYR A 49 24.71 -5.61 7.95
CA TYR A 49 24.10 -4.89 9.08
C TYR A 49 25.20 -4.34 9.98
N GLN A 50 25.28 -3.01 10.05
CA GLN A 50 26.30 -2.31 10.85
C GLN A 50 25.61 -1.57 12.01
N ARG A 51 25.80 -2.09 13.22
CA ARG A 51 25.38 -1.35 14.41
C ARG A 51 26.33 -0.19 14.65
N ALA A 52 25.83 1.03 14.51
CA ALA A 52 26.63 2.23 14.60
C ALA A 52 25.78 3.47 14.81
N MET A 53 26.39 4.51 15.35
CA MET A 53 25.81 5.84 15.39
C MET A 53 26.48 6.70 14.31
N ILE A 54 25.74 7.00 13.25
CA ILE A 54 26.22 7.88 12.19
C ILE A 54 26.31 9.30 12.73
N SER A 55 27.48 9.90 12.61
CA SER A 55 27.74 11.27 13.06
C SER A 55 27.52 12.30 11.96
N ARG A 56 27.97 12.01 10.76
CA ARG A 56 27.85 12.90 9.59
C ARG A 56 27.94 12.13 8.28
N VAL A 57 27.35 12.74 7.25
CA VAL A 57 27.51 12.35 5.86
C VAL A 57 28.03 13.55 5.10
N PHE A 58 28.99 13.35 4.20
CA PHE A 58 29.55 14.36 3.31
C PHE A 58 29.49 13.86 1.87
N GLU A 59 29.20 14.71 0.95
CA GLU A 59 29.33 14.45 -0.48
C GLU A 59 30.73 14.81 -0.94
N ASP A 60 31.41 13.89 -1.62
CA ASP A 60 32.67 14.20 -2.31
C ASP A 60 32.36 15.03 -3.57
N PRO A 61 32.89 16.26 -3.68
CA PRO A 61 32.54 17.15 -4.78
C PRO A 61 33.10 16.71 -6.15
N ILE A 62 33.96 15.68 -6.18
CA ILE A 62 34.59 15.17 -7.41
C ILE A 62 33.87 13.91 -7.90
N SER A 63 33.68 12.92 -7.02
CA SER A 63 33.03 11.65 -7.37
C SER A 63 31.51 11.67 -7.20
N ASN A 64 30.97 12.60 -6.41
CA ASN A 64 29.61 12.67 -5.89
C ASN A 64 29.24 11.49 -4.95
N ASP A 65 30.23 10.70 -4.53
CA ASP A 65 30.02 9.66 -3.54
C ASP A 65 29.79 10.25 -2.14
N LEU A 66 29.16 9.47 -1.28
CA LEU A 66 28.77 9.87 0.05
C LEU A 66 29.66 9.23 1.12
N GLU A 67 30.52 10.03 1.74
CA GLU A 67 31.34 9.62 2.87
C GLU A 67 30.52 9.60 4.16
N VAL A 68 30.37 8.42 4.74
CA VAL A 68 29.65 8.19 6.00
C VAL A 68 30.66 8.05 7.14
N ARG A 69 30.56 8.94 8.13
CA ARG A 69 31.38 8.87 9.37
C ARG A 69 30.53 8.39 10.53
N TYR A 70 31.02 7.33 11.19
CA TYR A 70 30.31 6.73 12.30
C TYR A 70 31.26 6.21 13.38
N ILE A 71 30.66 5.87 14.53
CA ILE A 71 31.35 5.14 15.59
C ILE A 71 30.75 3.75 15.63
N ASP A 72 31.59 2.73 15.53
CA ASP A 72 31.17 1.34 15.60
C ASP A 72 30.84 0.90 17.04
N GLN A 73 30.40 -0.34 17.20
CA GLN A 73 30.05 -0.92 18.50
C GLN A 73 31.24 -1.04 19.47
N ASN A 74 32.49 -0.94 18.97
CA ASN A 74 33.70 -0.97 19.78
C ASN A 74 34.19 0.44 20.16
N GLY A 75 33.45 1.47 19.77
CA GLY A 75 33.83 2.86 20.01
C GLY A 75 34.89 3.41 19.05
N VAL A 76 35.18 2.69 17.97
CA VAL A 76 36.17 3.11 16.98
C VAL A 76 35.52 3.96 15.90
N ARG A 77 36.18 5.06 15.53
CA ARG A 77 35.76 5.92 14.43
C ARG A 77 36.00 5.22 13.10
N GLN A 78 34.97 5.16 12.28
CA GLN A 78 35.00 4.55 10.95
C GLN A 78 34.58 5.60 9.90
N VAL A 79 35.09 5.41 8.70
CA VAL A 79 34.74 6.20 7.51
C VAL A 79 34.55 5.23 6.37
N GLU A 80 33.39 5.26 5.73
CA GLU A 80 33.09 4.43 4.56
C GLU A 80 32.41 5.28 3.49
N THR A 81 32.59 4.92 2.23
CA THR A 81 32.06 5.63 1.08
C THR A 81 30.98 4.78 0.41
N PHE A 82 29.89 5.44 0.00
CA PHE A 82 28.73 4.83 -0.67
C PHE A 82 28.30 5.70 -1.84
N GLU A 83 27.82 5.07 -2.89
CA GLU A 83 27.26 5.76 -4.07
C GLU A 83 25.87 6.34 -3.78
N MET A 84 25.13 5.72 -2.85
CA MET A 84 23.77 6.15 -2.49
C MET A 84 23.48 5.93 -1.01
N ILE A 85 22.74 6.84 -0.40
CA ILE A 85 22.19 6.69 0.95
C ILE A 85 20.67 6.83 0.91
N VAL A 86 19.99 5.84 1.48
CA VAL A 86 18.53 5.86 1.67
C VAL A 86 18.23 6.15 3.14
N LEU A 87 17.49 7.22 3.40
CA LEU A 87 17.12 7.63 4.76
C LEU A 87 15.86 6.93 5.22
N SER A 88 16.00 5.98 6.15
CA SER A 88 14.87 5.28 6.80
C SER A 88 14.65 5.85 8.20
N VAL A 89 14.22 7.13 8.27
CA VAL A 89 14.19 7.92 9.52
C VAL A 89 12.82 7.98 10.19
N GLY A 90 11.81 7.31 9.65
CA GLY A 90 10.47 7.24 10.23
C GLY A 90 9.34 7.53 9.25
N ILE A 91 8.13 7.62 9.80
CA ILE A 91 6.90 7.92 9.06
C ILE A 91 6.36 9.25 9.56
N GLN A 92 5.97 10.10 8.64
CA GLN A 92 5.34 11.38 8.92
C GLN A 92 3.96 11.43 8.24
N VAL A 93 2.98 12.00 8.94
CA VAL A 93 1.66 12.27 8.36
C VAL A 93 1.76 13.43 7.38
N SER A 94 1.23 13.25 6.17
CA SER A 94 1.26 14.27 5.11
C SER A 94 0.33 15.46 5.45
N ASP A 95 0.63 16.63 4.90
CA ASP A 95 -0.22 17.82 5.07
C ASP A 95 -1.64 17.61 4.52
N LYS A 96 -1.77 16.83 3.43
CA LYS A 96 -3.09 16.45 2.89
C LYS A 96 -3.91 15.64 3.90
N THR A 97 -3.28 14.71 4.60
CA THR A 97 -3.96 13.89 5.61
C THR A 97 -4.32 14.71 6.84
N ARG A 98 -3.46 15.67 7.23
CA ARG A 98 -3.78 16.64 8.28
C ARG A 98 -4.96 17.52 7.90
N GLY A 99 -5.00 18.04 6.67
CA GLY A 99 -6.13 18.83 6.17
C GLY A 99 -7.44 18.03 6.11
N LEU A 100 -7.37 16.72 5.80
CA LEU A 100 -8.54 15.84 5.89
C LEU A 100 -9.03 15.67 7.35
N ALA A 101 -8.10 15.54 8.29
CA ALA A 101 -8.45 15.46 9.72
C ALA A 101 -9.16 16.73 10.21
N GLU A 102 -8.68 17.90 9.81
CA GLU A 102 -9.34 19.19 10.11
C GLU A 102 -10.77 19.24 9.53
N GLN A 103 -10.96 18.82 8.27
CA GLN A 103 -12.29 18.78 7.64
C GLN A 103 -13.24 17.81 8.35
N LEU A 104 -12.74 16.70 8.86
CA LEU A 104 -13.49 15.68 9.57
C LEU A 104 -13.63 15.97 11.07
N ASP A 105 -13.00 17.03 11.57
CA ASP A 105 -12.98 17.39 12.99
C ASP A 105 -12.44 16.25 13.88
N ILE A 106 -11.28 15.69 13.48
CA ILE A 106 -10.57 14.62 14.17
C ILE A 106 -9.39 15.22 14.94
N GLU A 107 -9.26 14.87 16.21
CA GLU A 107 -8.11 15.24 17.02
C GLU A 107 -6.84 14.51 16.58
N LEU A 108 -5.75 15.26 16.47
CA LEU A 108 -4.42 14.74 16.16
C LEU A 108 -3.49 14.89 17.37
N ASP A 109 -2.58 13.94 17.53
CA ASP A 109 -1.51 14.03 18.51
C ASP A 109 -0.42 15.05 18.08
N ARG A 110 0.58 15.25 18.92
CA ARG A 110 1.70 16.17 18.66
C ARG A 110 2.52 15.80 17.40
N PHE A 111 2.41 14.59 16.89
CA PHE A 111 3.09 14.11 15.69
C PHE A 111 2.18 14.11 14.45
N GLY A 112 0.90 14.42 14.63
CA GLY A 112 -0.09 14.48 13.56
C GLY A 112 -0.81 13.17 13.29
N PHE A 113 -0.67 12.15 14.15
CA PHE A 113 -1.47 10.93 14.08
C PHE A 113 -2.81 11.11 14.76
N ALA A 114 -3.83 10.37 14.31
CA ALA A 114 -5.15 10.42 14.90
C ALA A 114 -5.12 9.95 16.37
N VAL A 115 -5.73 10.73 17.26
CA VAL A 115 -5.88 10.34 18.67
C VAL A 115 -6.94 9.25 18.78
N THR A 116 -6.59 8.16 19.45
CA THR A 116 -7.47 7.03 19.75
C THR A 116 -7.35 6.64 21.23
N ASP A 117 -8.34 5.95 21.76
CA ASP A 117 -8.31 5.39 23.11
C ASP A 117 -7.77 3.95 23.11
N GLY A 118 -7.07 3.56 24.17
CA GLY A 118 -6.47 2.22 24.28
C GLY A 118 -7.47 1.07 24.29
N PHE A 119 -8.73 1.31 24.67
CA PHE A 119 -9.81 0.32 24.64
C PHE A 119 -10.63 0.37 23.34
N THR A 120 -10.54 1.47 22.60
CA THR A 120 -11.18 1.67 21.30
C THR A 120 -10.14 2.18 20.27
N PRO A 121 -9.10 1.38 19.98
CA PRO A 121 -7.91 1.85 19.25
C PRO A 121 -8.16 2.26 17.80
N LEU A 122 -9.35 2.04 17.28
CA LEU A 122 -9.73 2.37 15.90
C LEU A 122 -10.80 3.47 15.82
N ALA A 123 -11.37 3.88 16.96
CA ALA A 123 -12.31 4.99 17.00
C ALA A 123 -11.56 6.31 17.18
N THR A 124 -11.87 7.29 16.33
CA THR A 124 -11.35 8.64 16.46
C THR A 124 -12.12 9.45 17.50
N SER A 125 -11.68 10.68 17.78
CA SER A 125 -12.42 11.64 18.61
C SER A 125 -13.81 11.96 18.08
N ARG A 126 -14.06 11.73 16.77
CA ARG A 126 -15.34 11.96 16.13
C ARG A 126 -16.15 10.66 15.99
N PRO A 127 -17.36 10.58 16.60
CA PRO A 127 -18.22 9.41 16.47
C PRO A 127 -18.58 9.09 15.01
N GLY A 128 -18.47 7.81 14.64
CA GLY A 128 -18.74 7.33 13.28
C GLY A 128 -17.56 7.45 12.32
N VAL A 129 -16.44 8.03 12.75
CA VAL A 129 -15.19 8.08 11.99
C VAL A 129 -14.17 7.17 12.64
N TYR A 130 -13.64 6.25 11.86
CA TYR A 130 -12.68 5.25 12.28
C TYR A 130 -11.36 5.45 11.55
N VAL A 131 -10.28 5.02 12.17
CA VAL A 131 -8.92 5.12 11.62
C VAL A 131 -8.25 3.76 11.62
N SER A 132 -7.41 3.51 10.60
CA SER A 132 -6.54 2.33 10.52
C SER A 132 -5.26 2.65 9.77
N GLY A 133 -4.23 1.82 9.93
CA GLY A 133 -2.97 1.95 9.23
C GLY A 133 -2.12 3.11 9.70
N ALA A 134 -1.26 3.62 8.83
CA ALA A 134 -0.22 4.58 9.17
C ALA A 134 -0.73 5.93 9.73
N PHE A 135 -1.99 6.25 9.54
CA PHE A 135 -2.58 7.46 10.14
C PHE A 135 -2.90 7.29 11.64
N ASN A 136 -3.03 6.06 12.11
CA ASN A 136 -3.18 5.74 13.55
C ASN A 136 -1.83 5.51 14.25
N GLY A 137 -0.71 5.75 13.57
CA GLY A 137 0.65 5.58 14.07
C GLY A 137 1.52 4.71 13.16
N PRO A 138 2.86 4.78 13.32
CA PRO A 138 3.79 3.95 12.56
C PRO A 138 3.55 2.46 12.83
N LYS A 139 3.30 1.68 11.79
CA LYS A 139 3.04 0.23 11.85
C LYS A 139 3.38 -0.48 10.54
N ASP A 140 3.32 -1.79 10.53
CA ASP A 140 3.56 -2.60 9.35
C ASP A 140 2.28 -2.90 8.53
N ILE A 141 2.44 -3.62 7.42
CA ILE A 141 1.31 -3.97 6.55
C ILE A 141 0.36 -4.98 7.21
N PRO A 142 0.83 -6.07 7.86
CA PRO A 142 -0.03 -6.99 8.60
C PRO A 142 -0.87 -6.32 9.68
N GLU A 143 -0.27 -5.43 10.47
CA GLU A 143 -1.00 -4.61 11.46
C GLU A 143 -2.06 -3.74 10.81
N THR A 144 -1.70 -3.06 9.71
CA THR A 144 -2.62 -2.22 8.93
C THR A 144 -3.84 -3.00 8.43
N VAL A 145 -3.65 -4.22 7.90
CA VAL A 145 -4.73 -5.09 7.42
C VAL A 145 -5.64 -5.53 8.56
N SER A 146 -5.06 -5.88 9.70
CA SER A 146 -5.82 -6.26 10.91
C SER A 146 -6.67 -5.10 11.41
N GLU A 147 -6.10 -3.89 11.47
CA GLU A 147 -6.82 -2.69 11.86
C GLU A 147 -7.93 -2.31 10.87
N ALA A 148 -7.67 -2.42 9.56
CA ALA A 148 -8.68 -2.14 8.54
C ALA A 148 -9.90 -3.06 8.70
N SER A 149 -9.68 -4.34 8.97
CA SER A 149 -10.75 -5.30 9.27
C SER A 149 -11.51 -4.92 10.54
N GLY A 150 -10.80 -4.51 11.59
CA GLY A 150 -11.40 -4.05 12.84
C GLY A 150 -12.22 -2.77 12.67
N ALA A 151 -11.71 -1.80 11.90
CA ALA A 151 -12.41 -0.55 11.59
C ALA A 151 -13.69 -0.81 10.79
N ALA A 152 -13.64 -1.69 9.79
CA ALA A 152 -14.81 -2.11 9.03
C ALA A 152 -15.86 -2.79 9.94
N GLN A 153 -15.42 -3.64 10.86
CA GLN A 153 -16.31 -4.27 11.84
C GLN A 153 -16.95 -3.24 12.79
N ALA A 154 -16.17 -2.27 13.28
CA ALA A 154 -16.67 -1.21 14.15
C ALA A 154 -17.72 -0.33 13.42
N ALA A 155 -17.46 0.03 12.18
CA ALA A 155 -18.41 0.74 11.31
C ALA A 155 -19.70 -0.08 11.08
N SER A 156 -19.55 -1.37 10.77
CA SER A 156 -20.70 -2.28 10.59
C SER A 156 -21.53 -2.42 11.87
N ALA A 157 -20.89 -2.49 13.03
CA ALA A 157 -21.57 -2.57 14.30
C ALA A 157 -22.37 -1.28 14.60
N SER A 158 -21.82 -0.10 14.31
CA SER A 158 -22.52 1.17 14.49
C SER A 158 -23.77 1.30 13.59
N LEU A 159 -23.75 0.68 12.41
CA LEU A 159 -24.83 0.67 11.44
C LEU A 159 -25.84 -0.49 11.63
N ALA A 160 -25.60 -1.39 12.59
CA ALA A 160 -26.39 -2.63 12.74
C ALA A 160 -27.90 -2.38 12.86
N LYS A 161 -28.31 -1.31 13.56
CA LYS A 161 -29.72 -0.96 13.78
C LYS A 161 -30.45 -0.45 12.53
N VAL A 162 -29.70 0.05 11.55
CA VAL A 162 -30.26 0.61 10.30
C VAL A 162 -29.90 -0.23 9.09
N ARG A 163 -29.33 -1.42 9.30
CA ARG A 163 -28.96 -2.32 8.22
C ARG A 163 -30.21 -2.70 7.40
N GLY A 164 -30.10 -2.56 6.09
CA GLY A 164 -31.18 -2.90 5.16
C GLY A 164 -32.27 -1.84 4.99
N THR A 165 -32.27 -0.74 5.77
CA THR A 165 -33.33 0.28 5.67
C THR A 165 -33.23 1.19 4.44
N MET A 166 -32.07 1.20 3.79
CA MET A 166 -31.80 2.00 2.58
C MET A 166 -31.58 1.13 1.32
N LEU A 167 -31.99 -0.14 1.38
CA LEU A 167 -31.96 -1.00 0.20
C LEU A 167 -33.09 -0.58 -0.75
N SER A 168 -32.72 -0.24 -1.97
CA SER A 168 -33.67 -0.21 -3.09
C SER A 168 -33.66 -1.57 -3.74
N GLU A 169 -34.80 -2.26 -3.77
CA GLU A 169 -34.91 -3.47 -4.60
C GLU A 169 -34.96 -3.03 -6.06
N GLU A 170 -33.88 -3.36 -6.76
CA GLU A 170 -33.88 -3.20 -8.21
C GLU A 170 -34.78 -4.28 -8.80
N THR A 171 -35.94 -3.87 -9.31
CA THR A 171 -36.80 -4.81 -10.03
C THR A 171 -36.18 -5.12 -11.37
N LEU A 172 -35.54 -6.27 -11.45
CA LEU A 172 -35.04 -6.77 -12.73
C LEU A 172 -36.22 -7.00 -13.67
N PRO A 173 -36.09 -6.66 -14.98
CA PRO A 173 -37.09 -6.98 -15.97
C PRO A 173 -37.37 -8.49 -15.99
N GLN A 174 -38.60 -8.87 -16.27
CA GLN A 174 -38.95 -10.29 -16.38
C GLN A 174 -38.09 -10.95 -17.48
N GLU A 175 -37.58 -12.11 -17.15
CA GLU A 175 -36.85 -12.92 -18.13
C GLU A 175 -37.77 -13.26 -19.30
N LYS A 176 -37.35 -12.89 -20.50
CA LYS A 176 -38.03 -13.26 -21.74
C LYS A 176 -37.50 -14.65 -22.17
N ILE A 177 -38.35 -15.65 -22.10
CA ILE A 177 -38.04 -16.96 -22.65
C ILE A 177 -38.19 -16.88 -24.16
N GLU A 178 -37.14 -17.18 -24.90
CA GLU A 178 -37.16 -17.23 -26.35
C GLU A 178 -38.03 -18.40 -26.83
N GLU A 179 -38.92 -18.12 -27.79
CA GLU A 179 -39.74 -19.18 -28.41
C GLU A 179 -38.98 -19.83 -29.58
N PRO A 180 -39.19 -21.13 -29.84
CA PRO A 180 -38.56 -21.81 -30.99
C PRO A 180 -38.94 -21.11 -32.30
N GLY A 181 -37.94 -20.53 -32.99
CA GLY A 181 -38.12 -19.80 -34.25
C GLY A 181 -37.98 -18.30 -34.19
N GLU A 182 -37.77 -17.70 -33.00
CA GLU A 182 -37.36 -16.29 -32.91
C GLU A 182 -35.98 -16.09 -33.49
N GLU A 183 -35.73 -14.97 -34.17
CA GLU A 183 -34.40 -14.58 -34.63
C GLU A 183 -33.47 -14.31 -33.43
N LEU A 184 -32.28 -14.87 -33.47
CA LEU A 184 -31.24 -14.65 -32.46
C LEU A 184 -30.91 -13.16 -32.37
N ARG A 185 -30.94 -12.63 -31.17
CA ARG A 185 -30.55 -11.25 -30.85
C ARG A 185 -29.39 -11.28 -29.85
N ILE A 186 -28.16 -11.14 -30.37
CA ILE A 186 -26.92 -11.27 -29.61
C ILE A 186 -26.44 -9.87 -29.20
N GLY A 187 -26.22 -9.67 -27.89
CA GLY A 187 -25.49 -8.53 -27.34
C GLY A 187 -24.03 -8.92 -27.09
N VAL A 188 -23.09 -8.09 -27.53
CA VAL A 188 -21.65 -8.31 -27.29
C VAL A 188 -21.10 -7.18 -26.42
N PHE A 189 -20.53 -7.53 -25.27
CA PHE A 189 -19.93 -6.59 -24.34
C PHE A 189 -18.42 -6.87 -24.26
N VAL A 190 -17.62 -5.88 -24.68
CA VAL A 190 -16.15 -6.01 -24.71
C VAL A 190 -15.56 -5.25 -23.53
N CYS A 191 -15.12 -5.96 -22.50
CA CYS A 191 -14.56 -5.35 -21.29
C CYS A 191 -13.17 -4.75 -21.56
N HIS A 192 -12.96 -3.51 -21.16
CA HIS A 192 -11.65 -2.85 -21.18
C HIS A 192 -10.67 -3.39 -20.13
N CYS A 193 -11.18 -3.85 -18.98
CA CYS A 193 -10.41 -4.35 -17.84
C CYS A 193 -9.21 -3.43 -17.49
N GLY A 194 -9.44 -2.11 -17.50
CA GLY A 194 -8.41 -1.10 -17.30
C GLY A 194 -7.28 -1.22 -18.33
N SER A 195 -6.03 -1.15 -17.88
CA SER A 195 -4.86 -1.26 -18.75
C SER A 195 -4.51 -2.71 -19.14
N ASN A 196 -5.09 -3.72 -18.49
CA ASN A 196 -4.69 -5.12 -18.72
C ASN A 196 -5.09 -5.64 -20.10
N ILE A 197 -6.33 -5.39 -20.54
CA ILE A 197 -6.83 -5.80 -21.85
C ILE A 197 -6.55 -4.71 -22.87
N ALA A 198 -6.94 -3.47 -22.61
CA ALA A 198 -6.83 -2.37 -23.55
C ALA A 198 -5.40 -1.95 -23.92
N SER A 199 -4.38 -2.37 -23.15
CA SER A 199 -2.97 -2.17 -23.53
C SER A 199 -2.45 -3.18 -24.56
N VAL A 200 -3.15 -4.28 -24.76
CA VAL A 200 -2.71 -5.40 -25.64
C VAL A 200 -3.68 -5.61 -26.79
N VAL A 201 -4.98 -5.37 -26.58
CA VAL A 201 -6.05 -5.58 -27.56
C VAL A 201 -6.70 -4.24 -27.88
N ASP A 202 -6.86 -3.95 -29.17
CA ASP A 202 -7.67 -2.81 -29.61
C ASP A 202 -9.16 -3.15 -29.42
N VAL A 203 -9.69 -2.69 -28.30
CA VAL A 203 -11.07 -2.98 -27.88
C VAL A 203 -12.09 -2.34 -28.83
N GLU A 204 -11.75 -1.20 -29.44
CA GLU A 204 -12.62 -0.53 -30.42
C GLU A 204 -12.74 -1.34 -31.71
N ASP A 205 -11.62 -1.91 -32.16
CA ASP A 205 -11.60 -2.76 -33.35
C ASP A 205 -12.36 -4.08 -33.13
N VAL A 206 -12.24 -4.67 -31.94
CA VAL A 206 -13.01 -5.86 -31.54
C VAL A 206 -14.51 -5.57 -31.49
N GLU A 207 -14.93 -4.42 -30.92
CA GLU A 207 -16.32 -4.00 -30.90
C GLU A 207 -16.85 -3.79 -32.32
N ALA A 208 -16.12 -3.05 -33.16
CA ALA A 208 -16.48 -2.81 -34.55
C ALA A 208 -16.62 -4.11 -35.34
N TYR A 209 -15.70 -5.07 -35.13
CA TYR A 209 -15.80 -6.38 -35.73
C TYR A 209 -17.04 -7.14 -35.25
N ALA A 210 -17.33 -7.11 -33.95
CA ALA A 210 -18.51 -7.78 -33.38
C ALA A 210 -19.82 -7.28 -34.00
N GLN A 211 -19.93 -5.99 -34.32
CA GLN A 211 -21.10 -5.41 -35.00
C GLN A 211 -21.36 -6.00 -36.38
N THR A 212 -20.33 -6.56 -37.05
CA THR A 212 -20.47 -7.16 -38.39
C THR A 212 -20.99 -8.59 -38.35
N LEU A 213 -21.05 -9.22 -37.17
CA LEU A 213 -21.42 -10.63 -37.06
C LEU A 213 -22.94 -10.83 -37.18
N PRO A 214 -23.39 -11.91 -37.83
CA PRO A 214 -24.80 -12.20 -37.96
C PRO A 214 -25.49 -12.40 -36.63
N GLY A 215 -26.65 -11.78 -36.45
CA GLY A 215 -27.45 -11.87 -35.20
C GLY A 215 -27.01 -10.92 -34.09
N VAL A 216 -25.90 -10.21 -34.24
CA VAL A 216 -25.50 -9.17 -33.28
C VAL A 216 -26.35 -7.92 -33.48
N VAL A 217 -27.10 -7.54 -32.44
CA VAL A 217 -28.02 -6.38 -32.44
C VAL A 217 -27.58 -5.27 -31.53
N TYR A 218 -26.60 -5.54 -30.64
CA TYR A 218 -26.08 -4.57 -29.72
C TYR A 218 -24.62 -4.86 -29.39
N THR A 219 -23.80 -3.83 -29.35
CA THR A 219 -22.42 -3.91 -28.85
C THR A 219 -22.16 -2.77 -27.87
N ASP A 220 -21.30 -3.02 -26.90
CA ASP A 220 -20.87 -2.03 -25.93
C ASP A 220 -19.46 -2.37 -25.40
N LYS A 221 -18.74 -1.35 -24.97
CA LYS A 221 -17.39 -1.46 -24.37
C LYS A 221 -17.34 -0.78 -23.01
N PRO A 222 -17.95 -1.38 -21.98
CA PRO A 222 -17.97 -0.79 -20.66
C PRO A 222 -16.58 -0.63 -20.07
N LEU A 223 -16.32 0.56 -19.55
CA LEU A 223 -15.12 0.87 -18.75
C LEU A 223 -15.38 0.48 -17.29
N TYR A 224 -14.74 -0.58 -16.82
CA TYR A 224 -14.73 -0.99 -15.41
C TYR A 224 -13.31 -0.92 -14.85
#